data_e19ba968ad59be8da6244c10fac54255
#
_entry.id   e19ba968ad59be8da6244c10fac54255
#
_cell.length_a   1.000
_cell.length_b   1.000
_cell.length_c   1.000
_cell.angle_alpha   90.00
_cell.angle_beta   90.00
_cell.angle_gamma   90.00
#
_symmetry.space_group_name_H-M   'P 1'
#
loop_
_entity.id
_entity.type
_entity.pdbx_description
1 polymer ?
#
loop_
_entity_poly.entity_id
_entity_poly.type
_entity_poly.pdbx_seq_one_letter_code
_entity_poly.pdbx_strand_id
1 'polypeptide(L)'
;AARCMVGRGLDAQGIRGEVIPPYYSVKEAVFPFIKFPGVDTILGPEMKSTGEVMGVGDTFAEAFVKSQLAAGVRMPKAGRVFISVRNSDKPKVLDIARSLAEIGFSLCATRGTAAY
;
A
#
# COMPACT_ATOMS: atom_id res chain seq x y z
N ALA A 1 -1.84 -9.03 -26.49
CA ALA A 1 -3.21 -8.59 -26.85
C ALA A 1 -3.35 -8.39 -28.37
N ALA A 2 -2.57 -7.50 -29.05
CA ALA A 2 -2.76 -7.16 -30.46
C ALA A 2 -2.74 -8.37 -31.41
N ARG A 3 -1.84 -9.33 -31.19
CA ARG A 3 -1.78 -10.55 -32.00
C ARG A 3 -3.00 -11.44 -31.84
N CYS A 4 -3.65 -11.45 -30.67
CA CYS A 4 -4.89 -12.19 -30.44
C CYS A 4 -6.06 -11.56 -31.20
N MET A 5 -6.08 -10.22 -31.27
CA MET A 5 -7.14 -9.48 -31.99
C MET A 5 -7.15 -9.77 -33.50
N VAL A 6 -6.00 -10.18 -34.07
CA VAL A 6 -5.89 -10.61 -35.48
C VAL A 6 -5.91 -12.13 -35.64
N GLY A 7 -6.49 -12.85 -34.66
CA GLY A 7 -6.74 -14.29 -34.74
C GLY A 7 -5.59 -15.21 -34.31
N ARG A 8 -4.48 -14.65 -33.78
CA ARG A 8 -3.37 -15.46 -33.30
C ARG A 8 -3.54 -15.82 -31.84
N GLY A 9 -3.97 -17.03 -31.54
CA GLY A 9 -4.22 -17.52 -30.18
C GLY A 9 -2.99 -17.50 -29.27
N LEU A 10 -3.18 -17.56 -27.95
CA LEU A 10 -2.11 -17.53 -26.95
C LEU A 10 -1.15 -18.71 -27.10
N ASP A 11 -1.67 -19.92 -27.34
CA ASP A 11 -0.84 -21.12 -27.55
C ASP A 11 0.13 -20.98 -28.73
N ALA A 12 -0.35 -20.38 -29.83
CA ALA A 12 0.48 -20.10 -31.00
C ALA A 12 1.57 -19.05 -30.74
N GLN A 13 1.48 -18.33 -29.62
CA GLN A 13 2.45 -17.35 -29.15
C GLN A 13 3.36 -17.92 -28.05
N GLY A 14 3.22 -19.20 -27.70
CA GLY A 14 4.00 -19.87 -26.64
C GLY A 14 3.52 -19.56 -25.22
N ILE A 15 2.37 -18.89 -25.06
CA ILE A 15 1.79 -18.53 -23.76
C ILE A 15 0.84 -19.66 -23.38
N ARG A 16 1.29 -20.57 -22.51
CA ARG A 16 0.56 -21.79 -22.13
C ARG A 16 0.07 -21.81 -20.69
N GLY A 17 0.29 -20.76 -19.95
CA GLY A 17 -0.12 -20.67 -18.54
C GLY A 17 0.16 -19.33 -17.93
N GLU A 18 -0.21 -19.18 -16.67
CA GLU A 18 0.08 -18.01 -15.86
C GLU A 18 1.57 -17.93 -15.51
N VAL A 19 2.14 -16.76 -15.60
CA VAL A 19 3.49 -16.48 -15.12
C VAL A 19 3.39 -15.85 -13.74
N ILE A 20 3.79 -16.60 -12.72
CA ILE A 20 3.87 -16.10 -11.33
C ILE A 20 5.30 -15.64 -11.11
N PRO A 21 5.55 -14.33 -10.98
CA PRO A 21 6.88 -13.81 -10.72
C PRO A 21 7.36 -14.20 -9.31
N PRO A 22 8.69 -14.37 -9.09
CA PRO A 22 9.25 -14.72 -7.77
C PRO A 22 9.37 -13.51 -6.82
N TYR A 23 8.61 -12.46 -7.06
CA TYR A 23 8.61 -11.22 -6.29
C TYR A 23 7.19 -10.68 -6.12
N TYR A 24 7.00 -9.79 -5.16
CA TYR A 24 5.73 -9.11 -4.93
C TYR A 24 5.63 -7.84 -5.77
N SER A 25 4.43 -7.62 -6.32
CA SER A 25 4.07 -6.37 -6.99
C SER A 25 2.83 -5.79 -6.34
N VAL A 26 2.92 -4.56 -5.87
CA VAL A 26 1.79 -3.82 -5.27
C VAL A 26 1.46 -2.63 -6.16
N LYS A 27 0.22 -2.60 -6.63
CA LYS A 27 -0.32 -1.51 -7.41
C LYS A 27 -1.08 -0.55 -6.52
N GLU A 28 -0.78 0.73 -6.61
CA GLU A 28 -1.41 1.80 -5.84
C GLU A 28 -2.03 2.82 -6.77
N ALA A 29 -3.25 3.27 -6.45
CA ALA A 29 -3.92 4.34 -7.17
C ALA A 29 -3.35 5.70 -6.76
N VAL A 30 -3.09 6.58 -7.73
CA VAL A 30 -2.67 7.96 -7.48
C VAL A 30 -3.86 8.90 -7.66
N PHE A 31 -4.15 9.71 -6.63
CA PHE A 31 -5.21 10.71 -6.63
C PHE A 31 -4.58 12.12 -6.67
N PRO A 32 -4.44 12.74 -7.86
CA PRO A 32 -3.70 13.99 -8.00
C PRO A 32 -4.53 15.22 -7.59
N PHE A 33 -5.07 15.23 -6.36
CA PHE A 33 -5.87 16.35 -5.83
C PHE A 33 -5.10 17.68 -5.82
N ILE A 34 -3.76 17.63 -5.70
CA ILE A 34 -2.88 18.81 -5.74
C ILE A 34 -3.03 19.57 -7.08
N LYS A 35 -3.37 18.86 -8.17
CA LYS A 35 -3.55 19.47 -9.49
C LYS A 35 -4.92 20.16 -9.67
N PHE A 36 -5.83 19.97 -8.72
CA PHE A 36 -7.19 20.48 -8.76
C PHE A 36 -7.53 21.24 -7.47
N PRO A 37 -7.06 22.49 -7.31
CA PRO A 37 -7.38 23.30 -6.14
C PRO A 37 -8.89 23.45 -5.95
N GLY A 38 -9.37 23.26 -4.71
CA GLY A 38 -10.79 23.41 -4.38
C GLY A 38 -11.65 22.17 -4.63
N VAL A 39 -11.07 21.04 -5.04
CA VAL A 39 -11.79 19.76 -5.15
C VAL A 39 -11.84 19.11 -3.78
N ASP A 40 -13.04 18.65 -3.39
CA ASP A 40 -13.24 17.86 -2.18
C ASP A 40 -12.41 16.57 -2.24
N THR A 41 -11.64 16.32 -1.20
CA THR A 41 -10.85 15.10 -1.06
C THR A 41 -11.68 13.91 -0.57
N ILE A 42 -12.92 14.12 -0.17
CA ILE A 42 -13.88 13.06 0.12
C ILE A 42 -14.34 12.49 -1.22
N LEU A 43 -13.85 11.32 -1.54
CA LEU A 43 -14.23 10.60 -2.76
C LEU A 43 -15.70 10.18 -2.65
N GLY A 44 -16.53 10.78 -3.48
CA GLY A 44 -17.83 10.22 -3.81
C GLY A 44 -17.68 8.88 -4.57
N PRO A 45 -18.77 8.24 -4.99
CA PRO A 45 -18.74 6.96 -5.71
C PRO A 45 -18.02 7.03 -7.08
N GLU A 46 -17.69 8.21 -7.56
CA GLU A 46 -16.94 8.42 -8.81
C GLU A 46 -15.44 8.43 -8.54
N MET A 47 -14.75 7.41 -9.02
CA MET A 47 -13.30 7.34 -8.95
C MET A 47 -12.69 8.34 -9.93
N LYS A 48 -12.06 9.39 -9.41
CA LYS A 48 -11.34 10.41 -10.20
C LYS A 48 -9.83 10.17 -10.19
N SER A 49 -9.41 8.90 -10.21
CA SER A 49 -8.01 8.52 -10.32
C SER A 49 -7.52 8.75 -11.74
N THR A 50 -6.39 9.43 -11.90
CA THR A 50 -5.76 9.70 -13.21
C THR A 50 -4.46 8.93 -13.41
N GLY A 51 -4.06 8.06 -12.50
CA GLY A 51 -2.83 7.29 -12.62
C GLY A 51 -2.69 6.17 -11.62
N GLU A 52 -1.69 5.36 -11.85
CA GLU A 52 -1.32 4.21 -11.05
C GLU A 52 0.19 4.14 -10.92
N VAL A 53 0.68 3.72 -9.77
CA VAL A 53 2.07 3.42 -9.52
C VAL A 53 2.23 1.99 -9.06
N MET A 54 3.42 1.44 -9.14
CA MET A 54 3.71 0.07 -8.72
C MET A 54 4.99 0.03 -7.88
N GLY A 55 4.93 -0.70 -6.79
CA GLY A 55 6.09 -1.08 -6.00
C GLY A 55 6.40 -2.56 -6.23
N VAL A 56 7.67 -2.90 -6.37
CA VAL A 56 8.16 -4.28 -6.53
C VAL A 56 9.20 -4.55 -5.45
N GLY A 57 9.13 -5.72 -4.82
CA GLY A 57 10.06 -6.12 -3.77
C GLY A 57 10.07 -7.62 -3.52
N ASP A 58 11.10 -8.11 -2.85
CA ASP A 58 11.23 -9.51 -2.48
C ASP A 58 10.27 -9.91 -1.36
N THR A 59 9.76 -8.94 -0.62
CA THR A 59 8.70 -9.10 0.39
C THR A 59 7.51 -8.21 0.06
N PHE A 60 6.32 -8.63 0.52
CA PHE A 60 5.11 -7.80 0.40
C PHE A 60 5.29 -6.43 1.06
N ALA A 61 5.90 -6.37 2.24
CA ALA A 61 6.13 -5.11 2.98
C ALA A 61 7.00 -4.14 2.17
N GLU A 62 8.05 -4.63 1.55
CA GLU A 62 8.92 -3.82 0.69
C GLU A 62 8.18 -3.29 -0.54
N ALA A 63 7.47 -4.17 -1.25
CA ALA A 63 6.68 -3.80 -2.41
C ALA A 63 5.59 -2.75 -2.05
N PHE A 64 4.92 -2.94 -0.90
CA PHE A 64 3.91 -2.02 -0.39
C PHE A 64 4.50 -0.65 -0.07
N VAL A 65 5.60 -0.58 0.70
CA VAL A 65 6.26 0.70 1.02
C VAL A 65 6.71 1.43 -0.24
N LYS A 66 7.29 0.71 -1.20
CA LYS A 66 7.69 1.29 -2.49
C LYS A 66 6.50 1.86 -3.26
N SER A 67 5.36 1.18 -3.28
CA SER A 67 4.15 1.70 -3.94
C SER A 67 3.63 2.97 -3.27
N GLN A 68 3.64 3.03 -1.92
CA GLN A 68 3.24 4.21 -1.17
C GLN A 68 4.16 5.41 -1.45
N LEU A 69 5.48 5.19 -1.45
CA LEU A 69 6.45 6.23 -1.80
C LEU A 69 6.26 6.75 -3.23
N ALA A 70 6.01 5.84 -4.18
CA ALA A 70 5.73 6.20 -5.57
C ALA A 70 4.42 6.97 -5.73
N ALA A 71 3.41 6.71 -4.88
CA ALA A 71 2.17 7.48 -4.80
C ALA A 71 2.34 8.86 -4.13
N GLY A 72 3.54 9.20 -3.65
CA GLY A 72 3.84 10.49 -3.02
C GLY A 72 3.62 10.51 -1.50
N VAL A 73 3.34 9.37 -0.88
CA VAL A 73 3.24 9.28 0.58
C VAL A 73 4.60 9.48 1.20
N ARG A 74 4.70 10.43 2.12
CA ARG A 74 5.92 10.69 2.90
C ARG A 74 5.90 9.85 4.16
N MET A 75 6.74 8.83 4.23
CA MET A 75 6.91 8.03 5.43
C MET A 75 7.67 8.83 6.48
N PRO A 76 7.09 9.06 7.68
CA PRO A 76 7.80 9.72 8.77
C PRO A 76 8.95 8.84 9.25
N LYS A 77 10.10 9.48 9.55
CA LYS A 77 11.29 8.78 10.08
C LYS A 77 11.45 8.97 11.58
N ALA A 78 10.68 9.87 12.18
CA ALA A 78 10.67 10.17 13.61
C ALA A 78 9.33 10.81 13.98
N GLY A 79 9.05 10.89 15.26
CA GLY A 79 7.85 11.55 15.78
C GLY A 79 7.10 10.69 16.78
N ARG A 80 5.80 10.97 16.90
CA ARG A 80 4.91 10.25 17.81
C ARG A 80 3.88 9.45 17.04
N VAL A 81 3.76 8.15 17.35
CA VAL A 81 2.77 7.23 16.79
C VAL A 81 1.64 7.06 17.78
N PHE A 82 0.42 7.33 17.34
CA PHE A 82 -0.79 7.05 18.10
C PHE A 82 -1.33 5.66 17.72
N ILE A 83 -1.52 4.80 18.74
CA ILE A 83 -2.01 3.43 18.56
C ILE A 83 -3.38 3.30 19.21
N SER A 84 -4.39 2.92 18.42
CA SER A 84 -5.73 2.59 18.90
C SER A 84 -6.26 1.42 18.10
N VAL A 85 -6.48 0.30 18.77
CA VAL A 85 -6.94 -0.94 18.14
C VAL A 85 -8.06 -1.60 18.96
N ARG A 86 -8.89 -2.37 18.30
CA ARG A 86 -9.90 -3.20 18.97
C ARG A 86 -9.23 -4.30 19.81
N ASN A 87 -9.96 -4.85 20.77
CA ASN A 87 -9.43 -5.82 21.73
C ASN A 87 -8.81 -7.07 21.07
N SER A 88 -9.40 -7.57 20.00
CA SER A 88 -8.90 -8.74 19.26
C SER A 88 -7.53 -8.53 18.59
N ASP A 89 -7.14 -7.28 18.33
CA ASP A 89 -5.91 -6.96 17.63
C ASP A 89 -4.78 -6.52 18.56
N LYS A 90 -5.08 -6.32 19.85
CA LYS A 90 -4.08 -5.91 20.85
C LYS A 90 -2.86 -6.83 20.93
N PRO A 91 -3.01 -8.18 20.96
CA PRO A 91 -1.86 -9.07 20.97
C PRO A 91 -0.93 -8.86 19.77
N LYS A 92 -1.49 -8.62 18.59
CA LYS A 92 -0.72 -8.44 17.34
C LYS A 92 0.01 -7.11 17.30
N VAL A 93 -0.54 -6.09 17.95
CA VAL A 93 0.04 -4.73 17.89
C VAL A 93 1.24 -4.58 18.82
N LEU A 94 1.44 -5.46 19.80
CA LEU A 94 2.56 -5.38 20.74
C LEU A 94 3.92 -5.42 20.03
N ASP A 95 4.11 -6.35 19.12
CA ASP A 95 5.38 -6.48 18.39
C ASP A 95 5.61 -5.28 17.46
N ILE A 96 4.54 -4.78 16.84
CA ILE A 96 4.59 -3.55 16.04
C ILE A 96 4.98 -2.35 16.92
N ALA A 97 4.38 -2.23 18.11
CA ALA A 97 4.69 -1.14 19.04
C ALA A 97 6.15 -1.19 19.50
N ARG A 98 6.68 -2.39 19.82
CA ARG A 98 8.10 -2.56 20.18
C ARG A 98 9.01 -2.16 19.03
N SER A 99 8.76 -2.64 17.83
CA SER A 99 9.56 -2.28 16.64
C SER A 99 9.54 -0.78 16.38
N LEU A 100 8.39 -0.11 16.53
CA LEU A 100 8.29 1.35 16.39
C LEU A 100 9.11 2.09 17.46
N ALA A 101 9.09 1.61 18.70
CA ALA A 101 9.91 2.20 19.78
C ALA A 101 11.42 1.98 19.52
N GLU A 102 11.83 0.80 19.08
CA GLU A 102 13.22 0.45 18.75
C GLU A 102 13.82 1.34 17.65
N ILE A 103 13.02 1.70 16.65
CA ILE A 103 13.43 2.60 15.58
C ILE A 103 13.30 4.09 15.96
N GLY A 104 12.93 4.39 17.22
CA GLY A 104 13.01 5.75 17.80
C GLY A 104 11.72 6.56 17.78
N PHE A 105 10.55 5.96 17.50
CA PHE A 105 9.27 6.65 17.65
C PHE A 105 8.82 6.71 19.10
N SER A 106 8.26 7.86 19.52
CA SER A 106 7.49 7.95 20.77
C SER A 106 6.11 7.35 20.54
N LEU A 107 5.62 6.59 21.50
CA LEU A 107 4.30 5.96 21.41
C LEU A 107 3.29 6.66 22.29
N CYS A 108 2.06 6.77 21.83
CA CYS A 108 0.88 7.08 22.65
C CYS A 108 -0.29 6.20 22.21
N ALA A 109 -1.19 5.93 23.12
CA ALA A 109 -2.31 5.03 22.85
C ALA A 109 -3.57 5.47 23.60
N THR A 110 -4.75 4.98 23.16
CA THR A 110 -5.96 5.08 23.98
C THR A 110 -5.76 4.30 25.27
N ARG A 111 -6.43 4.73 26.36
CA ARG A 111 -6.31 4.08 27.69
C ARG A 111 -6.47 2.57 27.61
N GLY A 112 -7.47 2.09 26.88
CA GLY A 112 -7.73 0.65 26.76
C GLY A 112 -6.69 -0.11 25.93
N THR A 113 -5.94 0.55 25.04
CA THR A 113 -4.82 -0.04 24.29
C THR A 113 -3.53 0.04 25.09
N ALA A 114 -3.31 1.13 25.82
CA ALA A 114 -2.13 1.32 26.64
C ALA A 114 -2.07 0.42 27.89
N ALA A 115 -3.23 0.00 28.39
CA ALA A 115 -3.33 -0.89 29.55
C ALA A 115 -3.06 -2.38 29.23
N TYR A 116 -2.90 -2.72 27.96
CA TYR A 116 -2.56 -4.05 27.50
C TYR A 116 -1.06 -4.25 27.41
#